data_b89c7f96e95176f7bce49e240c3dcc45
#
_entry.id   b89c7f96e95176f7bce49e240c3dcc45
#
_cell.length_a   1.000
_cell.length_b   1.000
_cell.length_c   1.000
_cell.angle_alpha   90.00
_cell.angle_beta   90.00
_cell.angle_gamma   90.00
#
_symmetry.space_group_name_H-M   'P 1'
#
loop_
_entity.id
_entity.type
_entity.pdbx_description
1 polymer ?
#
loop_
_entity_poly.entity_id
_entity_poly.type
_entity_poly.pdbx_seq_one_letter_code
_entity_poly.pdbx_strand_id
1 'polypeptide(L)'
;MLKRKFIILVVVFLFLIVSSITYAEAAEKSGNITIWSWDPNFNIPIMKEAAERYTKDNPKVTFEIVDLAKADVEQKLHINLASGVTGGLPDIALIEDYNAQKYLQSYPGSFADLTNKIKYSDFANYKASLMTLDGKVYGVPFDSGVSGLFYRTDYIEKAGYKPEDLNNITWDKFIEIGKKVKEKTGKAMIGFDLNDGGIMRIMMQSAGKWYFDDKGNVNLLNNDALKEAVKAYKAFADSGVIKQTNGWSEWVAAFNNGDVATVVTGVWIIGSVKADQASSGKWKVAATPRLNISGAVNASNLGGSSWYVLENSKNRDLAIDFLNQIYAGDIDFYQKILTDRGAVGTYLPAQSSAAYSSEDAFFSGQKVYTDFSGWIKAIPAINYGIYTYEADAAIFSVMPDVYSGKTSIEDALKKAEEQLINQIKK
;
A
#
# COMPACT_ATOMS: atom_id res chain seq x y z
N MET A 1 14.89 19.76 -77.07
CA MET A 1 15.54 18.60 -76.42
C MET A 1 16.03 18.89 -74.96
N LEU A 2 16.53 20.09 -74.68
CA LEU A 2 17.03 20.41 -73.29
C LEU A 2 15.95 20.46 -72.23
N LYS A 3 14.73 20.97 -72.48
CA LYS A 3 13.65 21.03 -71.48
C LYS A 3 13.13 19.66 -71.05
N ARG A 4 13.15 18.64 -71.90
CA ARG A 4 12.72 17.26 -71.51
C ARG A 4 13.75 16.54 -70.69
N LYS A 5 15.04 16.79 -70.84
CA LYS A 5 16.11 16.20 -70.03
C LYS A 5 16.13 16.80 -68.66
N PHE A 6 15.76 18.09 -68.47
CA PHE A 6 15.69 18.74 -67.14
C PHE A 6 14.51 18.21 -66.27
N ILE A 7 13.36 17.94 -66.91
CA ILE A 7 12.19 17.39 -66.24
C ILE A 7 12.46 15.95 -65.77
N ILE A 8 13.16 15.14 -66.57
CA ILE A 8 13.51 13.77 -66.20
C ILE A 8 14.53 13.75 -65.02
N LEU A 9 15.48 14.71 -65.04
CA LEU A 9 16.46 14.82 -63.95
C LEU A 9 15.83 15.24 -62.60
N VAL A 10 14.85 16.15 -62.64
CA VAL A 10 14.11 16.61 -61.43
C VAL A 10 13.19 15.52 -60.92
N VAL A 11 12.55 14.70 -61.75
CA VAL A 11 11.70 13.58 -61.32
C VAL A 11 12.54 12.45 -60.74
N VAL A 12 13.73 12.15 -61.28
CA VAL A 12 14.65 11.16 -60.71
C VAL A 12 15.23 11.64 -59.36
N PHE A 13 15.51 12.95 -59.21
CA PHE A 13 15.97 13.50 -57.95
C PHE A 13 14.89 13.53 -56.87
N LEU A 14 13.62 13.78 -57.24
CA LEU A 14 12.47 13.66 -56.33
C LEU A 14 12.18 12.20 -55.94
N PHE A 15 12.39 11.23 -56.80
CA PHE A 15 12.25 9.80 -56.48
C PHE A 15 13.37 9.29 -55.57
N LEU A 16 14.58 9.85 -55.65
CA LEU A 16 15.70 9.52 -54.75
C LEU A 16 15.57 10.14 -53.37
N ILE A 17 14.82 11.25 -53.23
CA ILE A 17 14.54 11.87 -51.90
C ILE A 17 13.40 11.14 -51.19
N VAL A 18 12.46 10.51 -51.89
CA VAL A 18 11.34 9.76 -51.29
C VAL A 18 11.77 8.36 -50.79
N SER A 19 12.89 7.82 -51.31
CA SER A 19 13.40 6.50 -50.88
C SER A 19 14.34 6.51 -49.70
N SER A 20 14.56 7.64 -49.02
CA SER A 20 15.38 7.74 -47.81
C SER A 20 14.57 8.12 -46.56
N ILE A 21 13.25 7.87 -46.53
CA ILE A 21 12.56 7.70 -45.26
C ILE A 21 12.96 6.31 -44.76
N THR A 22 14.16 6.20 -44.21
CA THR A 22 14.50 5.11 -43.32
C THR A 22 13.53 5.25 -42.15
N TYR A 23 12.53 4.38 -42.11
CA TYR A 23 11.90 4.05 -40.86
C TYR A 23 13.07 3.64 -39.95
N ALA A 24 13.42 4.50 -39.02
CA ALA A 24 14.25 4.06 -37.92
C ALA A 24 13.42 3.01 -37.20
N GLU A 25 13.62 1.75 -37.56
CA GLU A 25 13.09 0.61 -36.80
C GLU A 25 13.59 0.83 -35.38
N ALA A 26 12.67 1.10 -34.47
CA ALA A 26 13.05 1.29 -33.07
C ALA A 26 13.88 0.04 -32.69
N ALA A 27 15.09 0.25 -32.19
CA ALA A 27 15.96 -0.85 -31.84
C ALA A 27 15.21 -1.82 -30.93
N GLU A 28 15.15 -3.08 -31.35
CA GLU A 28 14.41 -4.12 -30.62
C GLU A 28 14.96 -4.24 -29.19
N LYS A 29 14.07 -4.05 -28.20
CA LYS A 29 14.43 -4.11 -26.80
C LYS A 29 14.88 -5.52 -26.43
N SER A 30 15.99 -5.64 -25.74
CA SER A 30 16.54 -6.93 -25.29
C SER A 30 17.26 -6.76 -23.96
N GLY A 31 17.22 -7.78 -23.12
CA GLY A 31 17.90 -7.81 -21.83
C GLY A 31 17.23 -8.79 -20.85
N ASN A 32 17.89 -9.04 -19.74
CA ASN A 32 17.34 -9.84 -18.65
C ASN A 32 17.18 -8.95 -17.42
N ILE A 33 15.92 -8.72 -16.99
CA ILE A 33 15.59 -7.88 -15.85
C ILE A 33 15.48 -8.76 -14.61
N THR A 34 16.32 -8.53 -13.61
CA THR A 34 16.27 -9.20 -12.30
C THR A 34 15.44 -8.39 -11.33
N ILE A 35 14.44 -9.02 -10.69
CA ILE A 35 13.49 -8.37 -9.79
C ILE A 35 13.48 -9.06 -8.43
N TRP A 36 13.68 -8.31 -7.34
CA TRP A 36 13.50 -8.83 -6.00
C TRP A 36 12.14 -8.47 -5.45
N SER A 37 11.41 -9.48 -4.98
CA SER A 37 10.08 -9.36 -4.43
C SER A 37 9.83 -10.42 -3.37
N TRP A 38 8.72 -10.33 -2.68
CA TRP A 38 8.25 -11.29 -1.67
C TRP A 38 6.81 -11.69 -1.94
N ASP A 39 6.30 -12.66 -1.18
CA ASP A 39 4.93 -13.16 -1.21
C ASP A 39 4.62 -13.96 -2.50
N PRO A 40 4.79 -15.31 -2.40
CA PRO A 40 4.53 -16.23 -3.52
C PRO A 40 3.05 -16.30 -3.92
N ASN A 41 2.12 -15.76 -3.10
CA ASN A 41 0.69 -15.79 -3.37
C ASN A 41 0.13 -14.47 -3.90
N PHE A 42 0.86 -13.37 -3.75
CA PHE A 42 0.40 -12.04 -4.13
C PHE A 42 1.38 -11.34 -5.09
N ASN A 43 2.51 -10.81 -4.59
CA ASN A 43 3.42 -9.98 -5.40
C ASN A 43 4.12 -10.76 -6.52
N ILE A 44 4.56 -11.98 -6.25
CA ILE A 44 5.29 -12.80 -7.25
C ILE A 44 4.40 -13.16 -8.45
N PRO A 45 3.18 -13.71 -8.31
CA PRO A 45 2.33 -13.98 -9.47
C PRO A 45 1.87 -12.71 -10.19
N ILE A 46 1.69 -11.58 -9.51
CA ILE A 46 1.37 -10.29 -10.15
C ILE A 46 2.54 -9.82 -11.02
N MET A 47 3.78 -9.91 -10.52
CA MET A 47 4.96 -9.55 -11.29
C MET A 47 5.17 -10.48 -12.50
N LYS A 48 4.86 -11.78 -12.36
CA LYS A 48 4.90 -12.72 -13.49
C LYS A 48 3.89 -12.35 -14.57
N GLU A 49 2.65 -12.00 -14.21
CA GLU A 49 1.65 -11.50 -15.16
C GLU A 49 2.14 -10.22 -15.87
N ALA A 50 2.75 -9.29 -15.14
CA ALA A 50 3.34 -8.08 -15.72
C ALA A 50 4.46 -8.42 -16.74
N ALA A 51 5.36 -9.31 -16.36
CA ALA A 51 6.47 -9.78 -17.22
C ALA A 51 5.95 -10.48 -18.49
N GLU A 52 4.97 -11.36 -18.36
CA GLU A 52 4.35 -12.05 -19.50
C GLU A 52 3.69 -11.08 -20.48
N ARG A 53 3.01 -10.05 -19.99
CA ARG A 53 2.41 -9.00 -20.84
C ARG A 53 3.46 -8.23 -21.60
N TYR A 54 4.50 -7.80 -20.90
CA TYR A 54 5.57 -7.02 -21.56
C TYR A 54 6.34 -7.83 -22.59
N THR A 55 6.60 -9.12 -22.32
CA THR A 55 7.31 -10.02 -23.23
C THR A 55 6.55 -10.28 -24.54
N LYS A 56 5.22 -10.19 -24.57
CA LYS A 56 4.44 -10.34 -25.81
C LYS A 56 4.86 -9.33 -26.87
N ASP A 57 5.11 -8.08 -26.45
CA ASP A 57 5.51 -7.00 -27.35
C ASP A 57 7.03 -6.86 -27.44
N ASN A 58 7.78 -7.47 -26.51
CA ASN A 58 9.24 -7.39 -26.40
C ASN A 58 9.87 -8.79 -26.22
N PRO A 59 9.82 -9.70 -27.23
CA PRO A 59 10.13 -11.12 -27.10
C PRO A 59 11.59 -11.43 -26.77
N LYS A 60 12.51 -10.47 -26.90
CA LYS A 60 13.93 -10.63 -26.52
C LYS A 60 14.23 -10.14 -25.11
N VAL A 61 13.22 -9.71 -24.35
CA VAL A 61 13.34 -9.37 -22.93
C VAL A 61 12.95 -10.57 -22.10
N THR A 62 13.78 -10.90 -21.12
CA THR A 62 13.54 -11.96 -20.15
C THR A 62 13.52 -11.41 -18.74
N PHE A 63 12.93 -12.15 -17.82
CA PHE A 63 12.77 -11.74 -16.42
C PHE A 63 13.26 -12.84 -15.48
N GLU A 64 14.02 -12.44 -14.46
CA GLU A 64 14.38 -13.27 -13.32
C GLU A 64 13.69 -12.69 -12.07
N ILE A 65 12.56 -13.28 -11.69
CA ILE A 65 11.78 -12.84 -10.52
C ILE A 65 12.19 -13.69 -9.32
N VAL A 66 12.94 -13.10 -8.40
CA VAL A 66 13.48 -13.76 -7.22
C VAL A 66 12.52 -13.59 -6.06
N ASP A 67 11.95 -14.70 -5.57
CA ASP A 67 11.11 -14.75 -4.39
C ASP A 67 11.99 -14.85 -3.15
N LEU A 68 11.95 -13.83 -2.30
CA LEU A 68 12.68 -13.73 -1.04
C LEU A 68 11.68 -13.42 0.07
N ALA A 69 12.00 -13.75 1.33
CA ALA A 69 11.23 -13.18 2.43
C ALA A 69 11.40 -11.65 2.47
N LYS A 70 10.35 -10.91 2.85
CA LYS A 70 10.41 -9.43 2.92
C LYS A 70 11.62 -8.93 3.70
N ALA A 71 11.88 -9.53 4.87
CA ALA A 71 13.04 -9.19 5.69
C ALA A 71 14.38 -9.42 4.98
N ASP A 72 14.48 -10.46 4.14
CA ASP A 72 15.69 -10.76 3.37
C ASP A 72 15.89 -9.74 2.23
N VAL A 73 14.81 -9.31 1.56
CA VAL A 73 14.90 -8.21 0.57
C VAL A 73 15.42 -6.95 1.23
N GLU A 74 14.81 -6.56 2.36
CA GLU A 74 15.19 -5.37 3.12
C GLU A 74 16.64 -5.44 3.61
N GLN A 75 17.05 -6.56 4.19
CA GLN A 75 18.41 -6.74 4.69
C GLN A 75 19.45 -6.73 3.57
N LYS A 76 19.19 -7.44 2.47
CA LYS A 76 20.11 -7.50 1.31
C LYS A 76 20.25 -6.13 0.65
N LEU A 77 19.15 -5.40 0.44
CA LEU A 77 19.20 -4.03 -0.08
C LEU A 77 20.02 -3.14 0.85
N HIS A 78 19.73 -3.16 2.15
CA HIS A 78 20.44 -2.35 3.13
C HIS A 78 21.95 -2.60 3.12
N ILE A 79 22.39 -3.87 3.19
CA ILE A 79 23.81 -4.25 3.23
C ILE A 79 24.51 -3.78 1.95
N ASN A 80 23.95 -4.06 0.78
CA ASN A 80 24.60 -3.74 -0.49
C ASN A 80 24.63 -2.22 -0.74
N LEU A 81 23.54 -1.50 -0.45
CA LEU A 81 23.49 -0.04 -0.61
C LEU A 81 24.44 0.67 0.37
N ALA A 82 24.48 0.23 1.64
CA ALA A 82 25.39 0.79 2.65
C ALA A 82 26.86 0.58 2.34
N SER A 83 27.21 -0.58 1.74
CA SER A 83 28.61 -0.87 1.37
C SER A 83 29.02 -0.29 0.01
N GLY A 84 28.08 0.29 -0.76
CA GLY A 84 28.34 0.77 -2.13
C GLY A 84 28.58 -0.36 -3.14
N VAL A 85 28.32 -1.62 -2.77
CA VAL A 85 28.46 -2.77 -3.65
C VAL A 85 27.24 -2.88 -4.56
N THR A 86 27.43 -2.62 -5.84
CA THR A 86 26.36 -2.71 -6.85
C THR A 86 26.24 -4.07 -7.49
N GLY A 87 27.28 -4.90 -7.40
CA GLY A 87 27.24 -6.28 -7.88
C GLY A 87 26.33 -7.16 -7.05
N GLY A 88 25.33 -7.79 -7.69
CA GLY A 88 24.36 -8.66 -7.01
C GLY A 88 23.09 -7.95 -6.53
N LEU A 89 22.95 -6.64 -6.77
CA LEU A 89 21.67 -5.93 -6.64
C LEU A 89 20.75 -6.28 -7.83
N PRO A 90 19.41 -6.25 -7.64
CA PRO A 90 18.46 -6.43 -8.74
C PRO A 90 18.41 -5.20 -9.63
N ASP A 91 17.75 -5.30 -10.78
CA ASP A 91 17.37 -4.13 -11.59
C ASP A 91 16.19 -3.39 -10.96
N ILE A 92 15.24 -4.16 -10.40
CA ILE A 92 14.02 -3.65 -9.75
C ILE A 92 13.87 -4.30 -8.37
N ALA A 93 13.55 -3.51 -7.36
CA ALA A 93 13.20 -3.99 -6.02
C ALA A 93 11.80 -3.55 -5.62
N LEU A 94 11.04 -4.45 -4.99
CA LEU A 94 9.84 -4.08 -4.27
C LEU A 94 10.23 -3.49 -2.91
N ILE A 95 9.66 -2.34 -2.55
CA ILE A 95 9.86 -1.71 -1.25
C ILE A 95 8.50 -1.36 -0.67
N GLU A 96 8.30 -1.74 0.60
CA GLU A 96 7.10 -1.36 1.34
C GLU A 96 7.08 0.15 1.61
N ASP A 97 5.92 0.76 1.52
CA ASP A 97 5.74 2.20 1.61
C ASP A 97 6.29 2.84 2.89
N TYR A 98 6.19 2.13 4.03
CA TYR A 98 6.75 2.63 5.30
C TYR A 98 8.27 2.73 5.31
N ASN A 99 8.97 2.00 4.44
CA ASN A 99 10.42 2.01 4.32
C ASN A 99 10.93 2.90 3.17
N ALA A 100 10.04 3.41 2.30
CA ALA A 100 10.42 4.16 1.10
C ALA A 100 11.36 5.32 1.44
N GLN A 101 10.96 6.21 2.35
CA GLN A 101 11.74 7.36 2.77
C GLN A 101 13.07 6.96 3.43
N LYS A 102 13.09 5.85 4.19
CA LYS A 102 14.33 5.34 4.79
C LYS A 102 15.37 5.01 3.74
N TYR A 103 14.97 4.31 2.67
CA TYR A 103 15.90 3.97 1.59
C TYR A 103 16.34 5.19 0.79
N LEU A 104 15.41 6.07 0.43
CA LEU A 104 15.72 7.26 -0.36
C LEU A 104 16.67 8.22 0.37
N GLN A 105 16.46 8.45 1.66
CA GLN A 105 17.26 9.37 2.47
C GLN A 105 18.58 8.74 2.93
N SER A 106 18.60 7.45 3.24
CA SER A 106 19.84 6.78 3.70
C SER A 106 20.80 6.45 2.55
N TYR A 107 20.29 6.29 1.33
CA TYR A 107 21.10 5.88 0.16
C TYR A 107 20.86 6.82 -1.03
N PRO A 108 21.22 8.11 -0.93
CA PRO A 108 20.99 9.07 -2.00
C PRO A 108 21.71 8.64 -3.28
N GLY A 109 21.01 8.75 -4.42
CA GLY A 109 21.54 8.36 -5.72
C GLY A 109 21.51 6.85 -6.03
N SER A 110 20.94 6.02 -5.15
CA SER A 110 20.84 4.57 -5.38
C SER A 110 19.67 4.17 -6.26
N PHE A 111 18.65 5.01 -6.38
CA PHE A 111 17.44 4.75 -7.17
C PHE A 111 17.30 5.73 -8.31
N ALA A 112 16.75 5.29 -9.43
CA ALA A 112 16.55 6.08 -10.62
C ALA A 112 15.52 7.20 -10.40
N ASP A 113 15.83 8.40 -10.90
CA ASP A 113 14.89 9.52 -10.94
C ASP A 113 13.83 9.28 -12.03
N LEU A 114 12.59 9.07 -11.62
CA LEU A 114 11.46 8.77 -12.48
C LEU A 114 10.52 9.96 -12.69
N THR A 115 10.85 11.15 -12.19
CA THR A 115 9.98 12.35 -12.15
C THR A 115 9.31 12.63 -13.50
N ASN A 116 10.05 12.54 -14.59
CA ASN A 116 9.55 12.80 -15.95
C ASN A 116 9.36 11.53 -16.78
N LYS A 117 9.40 10.36 -16.15
CA LYS A 117 9.26 9.07 -16.82
C LYS A 117 7.87 8.47 -16.64
N ILE A 118 7.22 8.81 -15.55
CA ILE A 118 5.91 8.29 -15.13
C ILE A 118 4.94 9.47 -14.98
N LYS A 119 3.69 9.29 -15.42
CA LYS A 119 2.63 10.30 -15.25
C LYS A 119 1.96 10.13 -13.88
N TYR A 120 2.57 10.70 -12.85
CA TYR A 120 2.12 10.54 -11.45
C TYR A 120 0.75 11.13 -11.16
N SER A 121 0.24 12.07 -11.99
CA SER A 121 -1.15 12.55 -11.89
C SER A 121 -2.21 11.45 -12.10
N ASP A 122 -1.83 10.33 -12.68
CA ASP A 122 -2.71 9.19 -12.88
C ASP A 122 -2.70 8.21 -11.69
N PHE A 123 -1.98 8.55 -10.62
CA PHE A 123 -1.91 7.75 -9.39
C PHE A 123 -2.54 8.47 -8.20
N ALA A 124 -2.93 7.70 -7.19
CA ALA A 124 -3.41 8.25 -5.93
C ALA A 124 -2.34 9.16 -5.29
N ASN A 125 -2.70 10.39 -4.94
CA ASN A 125 -1.75 11.42 -4.49
C ASN A 125 -0.95 10.99 -3.25
N TYR A 126 -1.60 10.35 -2.27
CA TYR A 126 -0.90 9.87 -1.07
C TYR A 126 0.25 8.92 -1.41
N LYS A 127 0.08 8.09 -2.45
CA LYS A 127 1.05 7.07 -2.85
C LYS A 127 2.28 7.69 -3.51
N ALA A 128 2.08 8.61 -4.45
CA ALA A 128 3.18 9.31 -5.13
C ALA A 128 4.04 10.13 -4.14
N SER A 129 3.41 10.73 -3.11
CA SER A 129 4.12 11.51 -2.09
C SER A 129 5.12 10.68 -1.27
N LEU A 130 4.84 9.38 -1.04
CA LEU A 130 5.70 8.50 -0.24
C LEU A 130 7.06 8.23 -0.90
N MET A 131 7.12 8.28 -2.22
CA MET A 131 8.34 8.03 -2.99
C MET A 131 9.00 9.30 -3.53
N THR A 132 8.56 10.47 -3.04
CA THR A 132 9.10 11.78 -3.41
C THR A 132 10.12 12.24 -2.39
N LEU A 133 11.32 12.63 -2.85
CA LEU A 133 12.38 13.25 -2.05
C LEU A 133 12.96 14.43 -2.84
N ASP A 134 13.07 15.60 -2.22
CA ASP A 134 13.62 16.83 -2.81
C ASP A 134 12.99 17.19 -4.17
N GLY A 135 11.68 17.00 -4.30
CA GLY A 135 10.91 17.28 -5.52
C GLY A 135 11.08 16.27 -6.65
N LYS A 136 11.80 15.19 -6.43
CA LYS A 136 12.00 14.09 -7.38
C LYS A 136 11.27 12.85 -6.92
N VAL A 137 10.74 12.07 -7.86
CA VAL A 137 10.01 10.83 -7.61
C VAL A 137 10.84 9.65 -8.06
N TYR A 138 11.00 8.65 -7.19
CA TYR A 138 11.95 7.53 -7.38
C TYR A 138 11.30 6.15 -7.51
N GLY A 139 10.01 6.03 -7.34
CA GLY A 139 9.31 4.75 -7.42
C GLY A 139 8.12 4.76 -8.37
N VAL A 140 7.69 3.60 -8.80
CA VAL A 140 6.44 3.39 -9.54
C VAL A 140 5.40 2.83 -8.58
N PRO A 141 4.29 3.56 -8.32
CA PRO A 141 3.23 3.09 -7.45
C PRO A 141 2.67 1.73 -7.90
N PHE A 142 2.45 0.83 -6.94
CA PHE A 142 1.86 -0.47 -7.26
C PHE A 142 0.51 -0.64 -6.56
N ASP A 143 0.45 -1.30 -5.41
CA ASP A 143 -0.77 -1.61 -4.73
C ASP A 143 -1.13 -0.58 -3.64
N SER A 144 -2.37 -0.63 -3.21
CA SER A 144 -2.88 0.14 -2.08
C SER A 144 -3.19 -0.78 -0.90
N GLY A 145 -2.79 -0.34 0.29
CA GLY A 145 -3.29 -0.88 1.54
C GLY A 145 -4.53 -0.13 2.05
N VAL A 146 -5.34 0.47 1.15
CA VAL A 146 -6.55 1.19 1.55
C VAL A 146 -7.33 0.38 2.58
N SER A 147 -7.58 0.98 3.75
CA SER A 147 -8.21 0.26 4.86
C SER A 147 -9.72 0.32 4.82
N GLY A 148 -10.35 -0.74 5.33
CA GLY A 148 -11.78 -0.85 5.46
C GLY A 148 -12.18 -1.54 6.76
N LEU A 149 -13.42 -1.35 7.14
CA LEU A 149 -14.10 -2.07 8.21
C LEU A 149 -14.92 -3.20 7.57
N PHE A 150 -14.38 -4.40 7.55
CA PHE A 150 -15.10 -5.61 7.16
C PHE A 150 -15.94 -6.10 8.33
N TYR A 151 -17.22 -6.37 8.13
CA TYR A 151 -18.12 -6.73 9.23
C TYR A 151 -19.16 -7.79 8.87
N ARG A 152 -19.51 -8.60 9.86
CA ARG A 152 -20.58 -9.60 9.81
C ARG A 152 -21.93 -8.95 10.01
N THR A 153 -22.73 -8.87 8.95
CA THR A 153 -24.07 -8.25 8.99
C THR A 153 -24.98 -8.95 10.01
N ASP A 154 -24.94 -10.28 10.07
CA ASP A 154 -25.75 -11.06 10.99
C ASP A 154 -25.43 -10.80 12.48
N TYR A 155 -24.19 -10.45 12.82
CA TYR A 155 -23.82 -10.09 14.20
C TYR A 155 -24.23 -8.66 14.53
N ILE A 156 -24.07 -7.74 13.58
CA ILE A 156 -24.46 -6.34 13.71
C ILE A 156 -25.98 -6.21 13.86
N GLU A 157 -26.76 -6.92 13.05
CA GLU A 157 -28.22 -6.96 13.13
C GLU A 157 -28.72 -7.56 14.46
N LYS A 158 -28.11 -8.67 14.93
CA LYS A 158 -28.43 -9.24 16.25
C LYS A 158 -28.13 -8.26 17.40
N ALA A 159 -27.15 -7.38 17.23
CA ALA A 159 -26.83 -6.34 18.20
C ALA A 159 -27.82 -5.15 18.14
N GLY A 160 -28.77 -5.16 17.21
CA GLY A 160 -29.83 -4.13 17.06
C GLY A 160 -29.42 -2.96 16.16
N TYR A 161 -28.35 -3.11 15.38
CA TYR A 161 -27.89 -2.09 14.41
C TYR A 161 -28.15 -2.53 12.98
N LYS A 162 -28.23 -1.58 12.08
CA LYS A 162 -28.28 -1.81 10.64
C LYS A 162 -26.89 -1.68 10.04
N PRO A 163 -26.63 -2.27 8.85
CA PRO A 163 -25.38 -2.10 8.12
C PRO A 163 -24.97 -0.62 7.96
N GLU A 164 -25.94 0.25 7.71
CA GLU A 164 -25.73 1.70 7.48
C GLU A 164 -25.22 2.43 8.73
N ASP A 165 -25.48 1.89 9.93
CA ASP A 165 -25.02 2.47 11.20
C ASP A 165 -23.49 2.37 11.39
N LEU A 166 -22.81 1.56 10.55
CA LEU A 166 -21.35 1.46 10.53
C LEU A 166 -20.69 2.46 9.57
N ASN A 167 -21.47 3.23 8.81
CA ASN A 167 -20.92 4.23 7.91
C ASN A 167 -20.44 5.48 8.66
N ASN A 168 -19.24 5.94 8.32
CA ASN A 168 -18.66 7.19 8.84
C ASN A 168 -18.56 7.28 10.37
N ILE A 169 -18.37 6.15 11.04
CA ILE A 169 -18.27 6.08 12.51
C ILE A 169 -16.90 6.53 13.02
N THR A 170 -16.88 6.87 14.31
CA THR A 170 -15.66 7.05 15.09
C THR A 170 -15.25 5.75 15.77
N TRP A 171 -14.02 5.66 16.28
CA TRP A 171 -13.56 4.54 17.09
C TRP A 171 -14.35 4.39 18.41
N ASP A 172 -14.79 5.51 19.00
CA ASP A 172 -15.68 5.48 20.17
C ASP A 172 -17.00 4.78 19.84
N LYS A 173 -17.62 5.13 18.69
CA LYS A 173 -18.87 4.50 18.23
C LYS A 173 -18.64 3.02 17.89
N PHE A 174 -17.50 2.68 17.30
CA PHE A 174 -17.13 1.29 17.05
C PHE A 174 -17.08 0.44 18.32
N ILE A 175 -16.47 0.98 19.39
CA ILE A 175 -16.40 0.32 20.71
C ILE A 175 -17.81 0.21 21.33
N GLU A 176 -18.64 1.25 21.22
CA GLU A 176 -20.04 1.24 21.69
C GLU A 176 -20.83 0.09 21.02
N ILE A 177 -20.77 0.01 19.68
CA ILE A 177 -21.41 -1.07 18.91
C ILE A 177 -20.84 -2.41 19.36
N GLY A 178 -19.53 -2.51 19.55
CA GLY A 178 -18.84 -3.73 19.96
C GLY A 178 -19.33 -4.28 21.32
N LYS A 179 -19.62 -3.41 22.28
CA LYS A 179 -20.23 -3.79 23.56
C LYS A 179 -21.59 -4.45 23.36
N LYS A 180 -22.41 -3.90 22.43
CA LYS A 180 -23.71 -4.47 22.09
C LYS A 180 -23.60 -5.78 21.33
N VAL A 181 -22.65 -5.89 20.39
CA VAL A 181 -22.34 -7.16 19.71
C VAL A 181 -22.00 -8.23 20.75
N LYS A 182 -21.10 -7.92 21.67
CA LYS A 182 -20.71 -8.86 22.73
C LYS A 182 -21.86 -9.27 23.62
N GLU A 183 -22.69 -8.31 24.06
CA GLU A 183 -23.88 -8.54 24.89
C GLU A 183 -24.88 -9.48 24.20
N LYS A 184 -25.16 -9.27 22.90
CA LYS A 184 -26.23 -9.97 22.19
C LYS A 184 -25.80 -11.25 21.51
N THR A 185 -24.53 -11.41 21.18
CA THR A 185 -24.01 -12.54 20.39
C THR A 185 -23.00 -13.40 21.16
N GLY A 186 -22.42 -12.90 22.23
CA GLY A 186 -21.28 -13.51 22.92
C GLY A 186 -19.95 -13.40 22.14
N LYS A 187 -19.97 -12.83 20.92
CA LYS A 187 -18.79 -12.68 20.06
C LYS A 187 -18.06 -11.37 20.35
N ALA A 188 -16.75 -11.37 20.18
CA ALA A 188 -15.98 -10.13 20.29
C ALA A 188 -16.25 -9.24 19.06
N MET A 189 -16.03 -7.94 19.20
CA MET A 189 -16.17 -7.00 18.07
C MET A 189 -15.02 -7.18 17.07
N ILE A 190 -13.78 -7.28 17.58
CA ILE A 190 -12.58 -7.34 16.75
C ILE A 190 -11.55 -8.28 17.36
N GLY A 191 -10.76 -8.95 16.53
CA GLY A 191 -9.55 -9.65 16.91
C GLY A 191 -8.34 -8.80 16.58
N PHE A 192 -7.50 -8.49 17.56
CA PHE A 192 -6.21 -7.89 17.31
C PHE A 192 -5.24 -8.02 18.48
N ASP A 193 -3.96 -7.85 18.21
CA ASP A 193 -2.93 -7.79 19.24
C ASP A 193 -2.79 -6.35 19.74
N LEU A 194 -2.97 -6.14 21.04
CA LEU A 194 -2.78 -4.83 21.69
C LEU A 194 -1.34 -4.30 21.59
N ASN A 195 -0.39 -5.13 21.16
CA ASN A 195 1.00 -4.74 20.92
C ASN A 195 1.31 -4.50 19.43
N ASP A 196 0.32 -4.63 18.53
CA ASP A 196 0.48 -4.37 17.10
C ASP A 196 0.11 -2.92 16.75
N GLY A 197 0.98 -2.27 15.97
CA GLY A 197 0.82 -0.86 15.55
C GLY A 197 -0.15 -0.67 14.38
N GLY A 198 -0.69 -1.71 13.75
CA GLY A 198 -1.47 -1.60 12.53
C GLY A 198 -2.69 -0.69 12.65
N ILE A 199 -3.51 -0.92 13.68
CA ILE A 199 -4.70 -0.08 13.92
C ILE A 199 -4.30 1.34 14.33
N MET A 200 -3.23 1.53 15.10
CA MET A 200 -2.71 2.85 15.46
C MET A 200 -2.29 3.63 14.20
N ARG A 201 -1.58 2.99 13.29
CA ARG A 201 -1.21 3.60 11.99
C ARG A 201 -2.43 3.98 11.16
N ILE A 202 -3.48 3.13 11.12
CA ILE A 202 -4.77 3.48 10.49
C ILE A 202 -5.36 4.73 11.14
N MET A 203 -5.39 4.81 12.48
CA MET A 203 -5.90 5.96 13.22
C MET A 203 -5.13 7.24 12.90
N MET A 204 -3.80 7.17 12.95
CA MET A 204 -2.91 8.29 12.72
C MET A 204 -3.05 8.86 11.32
N GLN A 205 -3.00 7.99 10.29
CA GLN A 205 -3.13 8.44 8.90
C GLN A 205 -4.52 8.99 8.60
N SER A 206 -5.58 8.41 9.15
CA SER A 206 -6.94 8.95 9.00
C SER A 206 -7.08 10.38 9.53
N ALA A 207 -6.24 10.77 10.47
CA ALA A 207 -6.15 12.11 11.03
C ALA A 207 -5.15 13.04 10.30
N GLY A 208 -4.52 12.57 9.22
CA GLY A 208 -3.48 13.31 8.50
C GLY A 208 -2.23 13.55 9.33
N LYS A 209 -1.93 12.65 10.27
CA LYS A 209 -0.79 12.74 11.19
C LYS A 209 0.03 11.45 11.20
N TRP A 210 1.28 11.59 11.64
CA TRP A 210 2.19 10.46 11.84
C TRP A 210 3.06 10.69 13.08
N TYR A 211 4.03 9.82 13.33
CA TYR A 211 4.96 9.89 14.46
C TYR A 211 6.01 11.01 14.33
N PHE A 212 6.04 11.63 13.16
CA PHE A 212 6.98 12.71 12.82
C PHE A 212 6.20 13.93 12.35
N ASP A 213 6.79 15.11 12.55
CA ASP A 213 6.27 16.35 11.98
C ASP A 213 6.58 16.46 10.47
N ASP A 214 6.12 17.52 9.82
CA ASP A 214 6.32 17.75 8.38
C ASP A 214 7.81 17.95 8.00
N LYS A 215 8.67 18.17 9.01
CA LYS A 215 10.12 18.28 8.84
C LYS A 215 10.86 16.98 9.13
N GLY A 216 10.14 15.91 9.49
CA GLY A 216 10.70 14.63 9.86
C GLY A 216 11.23 14.53 11.29
N ASN A 217 10.99 15.53 12.14
CA ASN A 217 11.37 15.46 13.56
C ASN A 217 10.40 14.56 14.31
N VAL A 218 10.91 13.83 15.30
CA VAL A 218 10.07 13.00 16.21
C VAL A 218 9.03 13.87 16.90
N ASN A 219 7.77 13.45 16.85
CA ASN A 219 6.63 14.18 17.41
C ASN A 219 5.63 13.18 18.02
N LEU A 220 5.99 12.57 19.14
CA LEU A 220 5.09 11.64 19.86
C LEU A 220 4.32 12.38 20.97
N LEU A 221 5.02 13.20 21.77
CA LEU A 221 4.43 13.87 22.92
C LEU A 221 3.44 14.98 22.53
N ASN A 222 3.77 15.78 21.52
CA ASN A 222 2.95 16.92 21.07
C ASN A 222 2.02 16.58 19.91
N ASN A 223 1.54 15.33 19.85
CA ASN A 223 0.74 14.79 18.77
C ASN A 223 -0.65 14.40 19.30
N ASP A 224 -1.63 15.27 19.07
CA ASP A 224 -3.00 15.06 19.55
C ASP A 224 -3.65 13.82 18.92
N ALA A 225 -3.34 13.51 17.65
CA ALA A 225 -3.84 12.29 17.02
C ALA A 225 -3.28 11.03 17.69
N LEU A 226 -1.98 11.02 18.05
CA LEU A 226 -1.39 9.90 18.76
C LEU A 226 -1.96 9.75 20.18
N LYS A 227 -2.17 10.87 20.89
CA LYS A 227 -2.82 10.83 22.22
C LYS A 227 -4.21 10.21 22.12
N GLU A 228 -5.01 10.61 21.14
CA GLU A 228 -6.34 10.02 20.94
C GLU A 228 -6.28 8.56 20.48
N ALA A 229 -5.32 8.17 19.65
CA ALA A 229 -5.11 6.78 19.28
C ALA A 229 -4.75 5.91 20.49
N VAL A 230 -3.87 6.40 21.38
CA VAL A 230 -3.53 5.71 22.64
C VAL A 230 -4.73 5.61 23.58
N LYS A 231 -5.58 6.66 23.67
CA LYS A 231 -6.86 6.58 24.42
C LYS A 231 -7.78 5.51 23.84
N ALA A 232 -7.90 5.41 22.51
CA ALA A 232 -8.70 4.37 21.86
C ALA A 232 -8.17 2.97 22.17
N TYR A 233 -6.85 2.75 22.14
CA TYR A 233 -6.23 1.48 22.52
C TYR A 233 -6.51 1.11 23.99
N LYS A 234 -6.42 2.07 24.90
CA LYS A 234 -6.80 1.85 26.29
C LYS A 234 -8.28 1.51 26.41
N ALA A 235 -9.15 2.23 25.69
CA ALA A 235 -10.58 1.93 25.68
C ALA A 235 -10.88 0.53 25.12
N PHE A 236 -10.15 0.07 24.11
CA PHE A 236 -10.22 -1.32 23.65
C PHE A 236 -9.84 -2.30 24.76
N ALA A 237 -8.71 -2.09 25.45
CA ALA A 237 -8.27 -2.96 26.54
C ALA A 237 -9.30 -3.04 27.67
N ASP A 238 -9.91 -1.91 28.04
CA ASP A 238 -10.88 -1.83 29.14
C ASP A 238 -12.28 -2.33 28.76
N SER A 239 -12.63 -2.34 27.46
CA SER A 239 -14.00 -2.58 26.99
C SER A 239 -14.44 -4.03 26.99
N GLY A 240 -13.49 -4.96 26.92
CA GLY A 240 -13.75 -6.39 26.74
C GLY A 240 -14.31 -6.76 25.35
N VAL A 241 -14.32 -5.85 24.37
CA VAL A 241 -14.84 -6.11 23.01
C VAL A 241 -13.82 -6.76 22.08
N ILE A 242 -12.56 -6.87 22.50
CA ILE A 242 -11.51 -7.52 21.72
C ILE A 242 -11.42 -9.02 22.02
N LYS A 243 -11.03 -9.78 21.01
CA LYS A 243 -10.41 -11.09 21.16
C LYS A 243 -8.91 -10.91 20.92
N GLN A 244 -8.12 -11.08 21.98
CA GLN A 244 -6.66 -11.07 21.86
C GLN A 244 -6.22 -12.16 20.90
N THR A 245 -5.35 -11.80 19.95
CA THR A 245 -4.74 -12.72 18.98
C THR A 245 -3.25 -12.46 18.92
N ASN A 246 -2.47 -13.51 18.66
CA ASN A 246 -1.02 -13.41 18.54
C ASN A 246 -0.58 -13.86 17.14
N GLY A 247 -0.16 -12.89 16.35
CA GLY A 247 0.30 -13.12 14.97
C GLY A 247 -0.81 -13.47 13.98
N TRP A 248 -0.38 -13.68 12.75
CA TRP A 248 -1.24 -13.81 11.58
C TRP A 248 -2.25 -14.95 11.65
N SER A 249 -1.80 -16.16 12.02
CA SER A 249 -2.64 -17.36 11.97
C SER A 249 -3.80 -17.30 12.95
N GLU A 250 -3.58 -16.86 14.19
CA GLU A 250 -4.65 -16.72 15.18
C GLU A 250 -5.61 -15.60 14.79
N TRP A 251 -5.10 -14.50 14.24
CA TRP A 251 -5.92 -13.40 13.77
C TRP A 251 -6.84 -13.81 12.64
N VAL A 252 -6.32 -14.49 11.61
CA VAL A 252 -7.12 -15.03 10.51
C VAL A 252 -8.14 -16.05 11.00
N ALA A 253 -7.75 -16.95 11.89
CA ALA A 253 -8.65 -17.93 12.48
C ALA A 253 -9.80 -17.26 13.25
N ALA A 254 -9.56 -16.14 13.95
CA ALA A 254 -10.57 -15.46 14.74
C ALA A 254 -11.78 -15.00 13.91
N PHE A 255 -11.57 -14.46 12.71
CA PHE A 255 -12.69 -14.05 11.86
C PHE A 255 -13.26 -15.20 11.03
N ASN A 256 -12.45 -16.14 10.55
CA ASN A 256 -12.95 -17.30 9.79
C ASN A 256 -13.77 -18.27 10.66
N ASN A 257 -13.42 -18.42 11.94
CA ASN A 257 -14.23 -19.22 12.89
C ASN A 257 -15.46 -18.46 13.42
N GLY A 258 -15.66 -17.20 13.00
CA GLY A 258 -16.76 -16.37 13.50
C GLY A 258 -16.67 -16.03 14.98
N ASP A 259 -15.46 -15.91 15.54
CA ASP A 259 -15.24 -15.50 16.94
C ASP A 259 -15.34 -14.00 17.11
N VAL A 260 -15.19 -13.24 16.01
CA VAL A 260 -15.24 -11.79 15.97
C VAL A 260 -16.22 -11.31 14.90
N ALA A 261 -16.80 -10.14 15.14
CA ALA A 261 -17.77 -9.52 14.25
C ALA A 261 -17.11 -8.71 13.12
N THR A 262 -15.87 -8.26 13.32
CA THR A 262 -15.23 -7.35 12.35
C THR A 262 -13.73 -7.63 12.17
N VAL A 263 -13.23 -7.11 11.03
CA VAL A 263 -11.80 -6.99 10.72
C VAL A 263 -11.56 -5.56 10.23
N VAL A 264 -10.61 -4.84 10.81
CA VAL A 264 -10.21 -3.50 10.36
C VAL A 264 -8.77 -3.56 9.89
N THR A 265 -8.56 -3.43 8.58
CA THR A 265 -7.22 -3.56 7.99
C THR A 265 -7.25 -3.13 6.51
N GLY A 266 -6.13 -3.28 5.81
CA GLY A 266 -6.03 -3.03 4.37
C GLY A 266 -6.83 -4.02 3.53
N VAL A 267 -7.18 -3.58 2.33
CA VAL A 267 -8.00 -4.33 1.35
C VAL A 267 -7.40 -5.70 0.98
N TRP A 268 -6.10 -5.88 1.13
CA TRP A 268 -5.39 -7.13 0.87
C TRP A 268 -5.88 -8.34 1.70
N ILE A 269 -6.66 -8.10 2.76
CA ILE A 269 -7.24 -9.17 3.60
C ILE A 269 -8.42 -9.90 2.93
N ILE A 270 -8.99 -9.35 1.85
CA ILE A 270 -10.19 -9.89 1.19
C ILE A 270 -10.09 -11.40 0.92
N GLY A 271 -8.93 -11.84 0.41
CA GLY A 271 -8.70 -13.27 0.14
C GLY A 271 -8.83 -14.14 1.37
N SER A 272 -8.29 -13.68 2.51
CA SER A 272 -8.38 -14.40 3.79
C SER A 272 -9.79 -14.37 4.38
N VAL A 273 -10.53 -13.28 4.23
CA VAL A 273 -11.95 -13.20 4.66
C VAL A 273 -12.81 -14.13 3.82
N LYS A 274 -12.58 -14.22 2.52
CA LYS A 274 -13.30 -15.11 1.60
C LYS A 274 -12.93 -16.59 1.77
N ALA A 275 -11.91 -16.94 2.52
CA ALA A 275 -11.53 -18.34 2.71
C ALA A 275 -12.61 -19.14 3.45
N ASP A 276 -13.38 -18.52 4.35
CA ASP A 276 -14.58 -19.15 4.94
C ASP A 276 -15.81 -18.98 4.05
N GLN A 277 -16.00 -19.89 3.10
CA GLN A 277 -17.13 -19.88 2.18
C GLN A 277 -18.50 -20.06 2.88
N ALA A 278 -18.54 -20.62 4.10
CA ALA A 278 -19.79 -20.77 4.86
C ALA A 278 -20.35 -19.42 5.37
N SER A 279 -19.52 -18.39 5.41
CA SER A 279 -19.93 -17.03 5.74
C SER A 279 -20.24 -16.14 4.53
N SER A 280 -20.21 -16.69 3.32
CA SER A 280 -20.60 -15.97 2.09
C SER A 280 -22.00 -15.37 2.21
N GLY A 281 -22.16 -14.13 1.76
CA GLY A 281 -23.40 -13.36 1.88
C GLY A 281 -23.71 -12.82 3.28
N LYS A 282 -22.76 -12.96 4.25
CA LYS A 282 -22.92 -12.42 5.61
C LYS A 282 -21.91 -11.31 5.93
N TRP A 283 -21.12 -10.92 4.96
CA TRP A 283 -20.13 -9.85 5.11
C TRP A 283 -20.49 -8.61 4.30
N LYS A 284 -20.11 -7.48 4.80
CA LYS A 284 -20.04 -6.19 4.10
C LYS A 284 -18.79 -5.43 4.50
N VAL A 285 -18.52 -4.34 3.79
CA VAL A 285 -17.39 -3.45 4.07
C VAL A 285 -17.92 -2.03 4.22
N ALA A 286 -17.44 -1.30 5.23
CA ALA A 286 -17.62 0.13 5.41
C ALA A 286 -16.27 0.84 5.43
N ALA A 287 -16.28 2.16 5.32
CA ALA A 287 -15.09 2.97 5.51
C ALA A 287 -14.52 2.77 6.92
N THR A 288 -13.18 2.83 7.06
CA THR A 288 -12.52 2.65 8.35
C THR A 288 -13.02 3.67 9.38
N PRO A 289 -13.18 3.29 10.67
CA PRO A 289 -13.51 4.27 11.71
C PRO A 289 -12.42 5.34 11.82
N ARG A 290 -12.79 6.57 12.17
CA ARG A 290 -11.87 7.69 12.36
C ARG A 290 -11.73 8.09 13.84
N LEU A 291 -10.66 8.78 14.16
CA LEU A 291 -10.53 9.44 15.45
C LEU A 291 -11.57 10.57 15.59
N ASN A 292 -12.00 10.84 16.81
CA ASN A 292 -12.96 11.91 17.11
C ASN A 292 -12.24 13.26 17.30
N ILE A 293 -11.48 13.66 16.29
CA ILE A 293 -10.76 14.94 16.26
C ILE A 293 -11.03 15.67 14.94
N SER A 294 -10.82 16.98 14.96
CA SER A 294 -11.00 17.81 13.76
C SER A 294 -10.05 17.38 12.63
N GLY A 295 -10.57 17.34 11.42
CA GLY A 295 -9.81 16.98 10.22
C GLY A 295 -9.65 15.48 9.98
N ALA A 296 -10.00 14.61 10.93
CA ALA A 296 -9.95 13.16 10.71
C ALA A 296 -11.04 12.72 9.73
N VAL A 297 -10.67 11.82 8.82
CA VAL A 297 -11.52 11.27 7.77
C VAL A 297 -11.71 9.76 7.91
N ASN A 298 -12.78 9.20 7.35
CA ASN A 298 -13.01 7.74 7.33
C ASN A 298 -12.29 7.09 6.13
N ALA A 299 -11.00 7.38 5.99
CA ALA A 299 -10.13 6.80 4.97
C ALA A 299 -8.70 6.72 5.51
N SER A 300 -8.05 5.60 5.29
CA SER A 300 -6.67 5.37 5.71
C SER A 300 -6.01 4.29 4.85
N ASN A 301 -4.73 4.04 5.13
CA ASN A 301 -3.93 3.02 4.46
C ASN A 301 -3.19 2.16 5.50
N LEU A 302 -3.04 0.88 5.21
CA LEU A 302 -2.19 -0.01 6.00
C LEU A 302 -1.41 -0.93 5.05
N GLY A 303 -0.09 -0.76 5.00
CA GLY A 303 0.77 -1.46 4.04
C GLY A 303 0.78 -0.79 2.67
N GLY A 304 0.95 -1.60 1.63
CA GLY A 304 1.18 -1.16 0.27
C GLY A 304 2.67 -1.12 -0.07
N SER A 305 2.98 -1.29 -1.35
CA SER A 305 4.35 -1.39 -1.85
C SER A 305 4.49 -0.66 -3.19
N SER A 306 5.71 -0.37 -3.56
CA SER A 306 6.06 0.29 -4.82
C SER A 306 7.33 -0.30 -5.42
N TRP A 307 7.48 -0.17 -6.73
CA TRP A 307 8.63 -0.69 -7.48
C TRP A 307 9.69 0.39 -7.64
N TYR A 308 10.92 0.06 -7.32
CA TYR A 308 12.07 0.97 -7.41
C TYR A 308 13.12 0.39 -8.36
N VAL A 309 13.56 1.20 -9.33
CA VAL A 309 14.64 0.84 -10.25
C VAL A 309 15.95 1.29 -9.66
N LEU A 310 16.95 0.39 -9.60
CA LEU A 310 18.28 0.72 -9.10
C LEU A 310 19.03 1.60 -10.14
N GLU A 311 19.59 2.72 -9.72
CA GLU A 311 20.28 3.69 -10.62
C GLU A 311 21.44 3.05 -11.36
N ASN A 312 22.21 2.18 -10.71
CA ASN A 312 23.38 1.52 -11.29
C ASN A 312 23.05 0.23 -12.08
N SER A 313 21.76 -0.07 -12.30
CA SER A 313 21.35 -1.20 -13.12
C SER A 313 21.81 -1.02 -14.58
N LYS A 314 22.37 -2.07 -15.16
CA LYS A 314 22.70 -2.10 -16.60
C LYS A 314 21.46 -2.10 -17.49
N ASN A 315 20.32 -2.52 -16.94
CA ASN A 315 19.02 -2.58 -17.61
C ASN A 315 18.10 -1.43 -17.17
N ARG A 316 18.63 -0.36 -16.54
CA ARG A 316 17.86 0.72 -15.93
C ARG A 316 16.75 1.25 -16.85
N ASP A 317 17.09 1.66 -18.04
CA ASP A 317 16.13 2.25 -18.97
C ASP A 317 15.08 1.23 -19.47
N LEU A 318 15.47 -0.03 -19.64
CA LEU A 318 14.56 -1.13 -19.96
C LEU A 318 13.61 -1.44 -18.78
N ALA A 319 14.12 -1.42 -17.55
CA ALA A 319 13.33 -1.61 -16.34
C ALA A 319 12.30 -0.47 -16.15
N ILE A 320 12.69 0.78 -16.41
CA ILE A 320 11.79 1.94 -16.38
C ILE A 320 10.70 1.81 -17.44
N ASP A 321 11.06 1.44 -18.65
CA ASP A 321 10.11 1.25 -19.75
C ASP A 321 9.11 0.12 -19.42
N PHE A 322 9.56 -1.01 -18.90
CA PHE A 322 8.70 -2.10 -18.44
C PHE A 322 7.68 -1.63 -17.41
N LEU A 323 8.15 -0.97 -16.34
CA LEU A 323 7.26 -0.49 -15.29
C LEU A 323 6.29 0.59 -15.79
N ASN A 324 6.75 1.47 -16.67
CA ASN A 324 5.89 2.49 -17.26
C ASN A 324 4.79 1.88 -18.14
N GLN A 325 5.14 0.94 -19.00
CA GLN A 325 4.18 0.31 -19.91
C GLN A 325 3.11 -0.49 -19.16
N ILE A 326 3.49 -1.25 -18.15
CA ILE A 326 2.56 -2.15 -17.45
C ILE A 326 1.89 -1.44 -16.26
N TYR A 327 2.67 -0.88 -15.32
CA TYR A 327 2.12 -0.32 -14.08
C TYR A 327 1.58 1.12 -14.24
N ALA A 328 2.00 1.84 -15.28
CA ALA A 328 1.51 3.20 -15.54
C ALA A 328 0.72 3.34 -16.86
N GLY A 329 0.37 2.23 -17.51
CA GLY A 329 -0.32 2.27 -18.81
C GLY A 329 -1.36 1.17 -19.06
N ASP A 330 -1.23 -0.01 -18.44
CA ASP A 330 -2.07 -1.17 -18.78
C ASP A 330 -3.27 -1.30 -17.82
N ILE A 331 -4.44 -0.83 -18.23
CA ILE A 331 -5.70 -0.94 -17.46
C ILE A 331 -6.14 -2.41 -17.32
N ASP A 332 -5.97 -3.22 -18.37
CA ASP A 332 -6.39 -4.62 -18.35
C ASP A 332 -5.52 -5.46 -17.40
N PHE A 333 -4.25 -5.08 -17.23
CA PHE A 333 -3.39 -5.65 -16.19
C PHE A 333 -4.01 -5.44 -14.81
N TYR A 334 -4.43 -4.22 -14.48
CA TYR A 334 -5.05 -3.92 -13.19
C TYR A 334 -6.39 -4.62 -12.98
N GLN A 335 -7.20 -4.79 -14.03
CA GLN A 335 -8.42 -5.57 -13.95
C GLN A 335 -8.13 -7.04 -13.61
N LYS A 336 -7.11 -7.61 -14.27
CA LYS A 336 -6.73 -9.00 -14.06
C LYS A 336 -6.19 -9.24 -12.65
N ILE A 337 -5.27 -8.42 -12.16
CA ILE A 337 -4.70 -8.60 -10.81
C ILE A 337 -5.72 -8.33 -9.71
N LEU A 338 -6.69 -7.44 -9.94
CA LEU A 338 -7.82 -7.25 -9.03
C LEU A 338 -8.68 -8.51 -8.95
N THR A 339 -9.06 -9.06 -10.10
CA THR A 339 -9.94 -10.25 -10.18
C THR A 339 -9.26 -11.49 -9.62
N ASP A 340 -7.99 -11.71 -9.98
CA ASP A 340 -7.27 -12.94 -9.65
C ASP A 340 -6.70 -12.93 -8.23
N ARG A 341 -6.35 -11.74 -7.70
CA ARG A 341 -5.58 -11.59 -6.46
C ARG A 341 -6.20 -10.62 -5.45
N GLY A 342 -7.24 -9.89 -5.81
CA GLY A 342 -7.80 -8.82 -4.98
C GLY A 342 -6.85 -7.63 -4.83
N ALA A 343 -5.89 -7.47 -5.76
CA ALA A 343 -4.92 -6.40 -5.72
C ALA A 343 -5.55 -5.08 -6.17
N VAL A 344 -5.80 -4.19 -5.24
CA VAL A 344 -6.29 -2.85 -5.53
C VAL A 344 -5.11 -1.95 -5.89
N GLY A 345 -4.99 -1.63 -7.18
CA GLY A 345 -3.96 -0.72 -7.68
C GLY A 345 -4.23 0.73 -7.35
N THR A 346 -3.15 1.51 -7.29
CA THR A 346 -3.22 2.96 -7.08
C THR A 346 -3.32 3.74 -8.38
N TYR A 347 -3.32 3.07 -9.54
CA TYR A 347 -3.49 3.65 -10.87
C TYR A 347 -4.97 3.99 -11.12
N LEU A 348 -5.29 5.29 -11.03
CA LEU A 348 -6.67 5.80 -11.06
C LEU A 348 -7.45 5.49 -12.34
N PRO A 349 -6.84 5.50 -13.56
CA PRO A 349 -7.57 5.15 -14.78
C PRO A 349 -8.16 3.74 -14.75
N ALA A 350 -7.50 2.78 -14.08
CA ALA A 350 -8.00 1.41 -13.97
C ALA A 350 -9.25 1.29 -13.09
N GLN A 351 -9.45 2.22 -12.15
CA GLN A 351 -10.55 2.17 -11.19
C GLN A 351 -11.94 2.41 -11.82
N SER A 352 -11.98 2.91 -13.05
CA SER A 352 -13.22 3.04 -13.85
C SER A 352 -13.57 1.78 -14.63
N SER A 353 -12.76 0.75 -14.59
CA SER A 353 -12.95 -0.49 -15.36
C SER A 353 -14.04 -1.40 -14.76
N ALA A 354 -14.52 -2.37 -15.55
CA ALA A 354 -15.62 -3.26 -15.17
C ALA A 354 -15.32 -4.08 -13.90
N ALA A 355 -14.09 -4.53 -13.71
CA ALA A 355 -13.70 -5.32 -12.52
C ALA A 355 -13.92 -4.53 -11.22
N TYR A 356 -13.66 -3.22 -11.22
CA TYR A 356 -13.85 -2.36 -10.04
C TYR A 356 -15.32 -2.07 -9.73
N SER A 357 -16.24 -2.22 -10.68
CA SER A 357 -17.69 -1.96 -10.51
C SER A 357 -18.52 -3.23 -10.34
N SER A 358 -17.90 -4.39 -10.31
CA SER A 358 -18.57 -5.69 -10.16
C SER A 358 -19.15 -5.87 -8.75
N GLU A 359 -20.32 -6.46 -8.69
CA GLU A 359 -20.93 -6.92 -7.43
C GLU A 359 -20.20 -8.17 -6.93
N ASP A 360 -20.00 -8.25 -5.62
CA ASP A 360 -19.36 -9.38 -4.96
C ASP A 360 -20.38 -10.13 -4.10
N ALA A 361 -20.73 -11.33 -4.53
CA ALA A 361 -21.74 -12.16 -3.84
C ALA A 361 -21.33 -12.51 -2.40
N PHE A 362 -20.02 -12.66 -2.13
CA PHE A 362 -19.53 -12.91 -0.78
C PHE A 362 -19.86 -11.75 0.18
N PHE A 363 -19.81 -10.53 -0.34
CA PHE A 363 -20.17 -9.31 0.37
C PHE A 363 -21.61 -8.86 0.12
N SER A 364 -22.55 -9.80 0.01
CA SER A 364 -23.98 -9.53 -0.16
C SER A 364 -24.32 -8.66 -1.38
N GLY A 365 -23.59 -8.81 -2.48
CA GLY A 365 -23.79 -8.02 -3.70
C GLY A 365 -23.18 -6.60 -3.64
N GLN A 366 -22.42 -6.26 -2.59
CA GLN A 366 -21.76 -4.96 -2.50
C GLN A 366 -20.67 -4.82 -3.56
N LYS A 367 -20.56 -3.63 -4.16
CA LYS A 367 -19.49 -3.27 -5.10
C LYS A 367 -18.25 -2.83 -4.33
N VAL A 368 -17.64 -3.77 -3.63
CA VAL A 368 -16.57 -3.54 -2.64
C VAL A 368 -15.41 -2.71 -3.21
N TYR A 369 -14.99 -3.02 -4.44
CA TYR A 369 -13.87 -2.32 -5.06
C TYR A 369 -14.22 -0.90 -5.53
N THR A 370 -15.50 -0.62 -5.83
CA THR A 370 -15.98 0.75 -6.04
C THR A 370 -15.83 1.59 -4.77
N ASP A 371 -16.22 1.01 -3.62
CA ASP A 371 -16.12 1.68 -2.33
C ASP A 371 -14.65 1.96 -1.96
N PHE A 372 -13.78 0.96 -2.06
CA PHE A 372 -12.34 1.15 -1.83
C PHE A 372 -11.71 2.19 -2.77
N SER A 373 -12.11 2.22 -4.05
CA SER A 373 -11.64 3.23 -5.00
C SER A 373 -12.05 4.66 -4.60
N GLY A 374 -13.22 4.80 -3.99
CA GLY A 374 -13.66 6.07 -3.41
C GLY A 374 -12.79 6.48 -2.22
N TRP A 375 -12.52 5.55 -1.31
CA TRP A 375 -11.71 5.81 -0.10
C TRP A 375 -10.25 6.09 -0.41
N ILE A 376 -9.65 5.44 -1.40
CA ILE A 376 -8.26 5.71 -1.84
C ILE A 376 -8.04 7.21 -2.10
N LYS A 377 -9.01 7.89 -2.72
CA LYS A 377 -8.91 9.31 -3.06
C LYS A 377 -8.95 10.23 -1.83
N ALA A 378 -9.52 9.74 -0.74
CA ALA A 378 -9.68 10.47 0.51
C ALA A 378 -8.55 10.20 1.53
N ILE A 379 -7.63 9.27 1.26
CA ILE A 379 -6.51 8.96 2.15
C ILE A 379 -5.61 10.21 2.26
N PRO A 380 -5.37 10.73 3.49
CA PRO A 380 -4.46 11.84 3.67
C PRO A 380 -3.03 11.45 3.26
N ALA A 381 -2.39 12.34 2.47
CA ALA A 381 -0.97 12.23 2.18
C ALA A 381 -0.19 12.68 3.41
N ILE A 382 0.72 11.83 3.88
CA ILE A 382 1.55 12.08 5.06
C ILE A 382 2.99 11.62 4.80
N ASN A 383 3.92 12.16 5.55
CA ASN A 383 5.30 11.69 5.58
C ASN A 383 5.46 10.61 6.65
N TYR A 384 5.72 9.36 6.24
CA TYR A 384 5.97 8.27 7.17
C TYR A 384 7.33 8.40 7.90
N GLY A 385 8.21 9.31 7.45
CA GLY A 385 9.55 9.42 8.01
C GLY A 385 10.41 8.20 7.68
N ILE A 386 11.51 8.07 8.40
CA ILE A 386 12.48 6.97 8.19
C ILE A 386 12.52 5.96 9.34
N TYR A 387 11.77 6.20 10.41
CA TYR A 387 11.80 5.42 11.65
C TYR A 387 10.42 4.98 12.14
N THR A 388 9.49 4.65 11.20
CA THR A 388 8.13 4.24 11.55
C THR A 388 8.12 3.03 12.50
N TYR A 389 8.89 2.00 12.21
CA TYR A 389 8.92 0.79 13.03
C TYR A 389 9.63 0.97 14.36
N GLU A 390 10.65 1.82 14.42
CA GLU A 390 11.32 2.22 15.64
C GLU A 390 10.39 3.03 16.56
N ALA A 391 9.55 3.90 15.98
CA ALA A 391 8.53 4.63 16.71
C ALA A 391 7.44 3.71 17.26
N ASP A 392 6.94 2.76 16.47
CA ASP A 392 6.02 1.72 16.94
C ASP A 392 6.62 0.98 18.14
N ALA A 393 7.86 0.50 18.02
CA ALA A 393 8.53 -0.25 19.10
C ALA A 393 8.65 0.59 20.39
N ALA A 394 8.99 1.87 20.27
CA ALA A 394 9.08 2.77 21.41
C ALA A 394 7.71 2.99 22.07
N ILE A 395 6.65 3.24 21.29
CA ILE A 395 5.28 3.43 21.78
C ILE A 395 4.78 2.16 22.47
N PHE A 396 4.86 1.00 21.79
CA PHE A 396 4.31 -0.25 22.36
C PHE A 396 5.12 -0.77 23.54
N SER A 397 6.37 -0.33 23.76
CA SER A 397 7.14 -0.64 24.98
C SER A 397 6.54 -0.03 26.25
N VAL A 398 5.78 1.06 26.14
CA VAL A 398 5.17 1.77 27.28
C VAL A 398 3.67 1.51 27.44
N MET A 399 3.01 0.94 26.42
CA MET A 399 1.56 0.70 26.42
C MET A 399 1.07 -0.21 27.56
N PRO A 400 1.78 -1.27 28.02
CA PRO A 400 1.33 -2.07 29.17
C PRO A 400 1.11 -1.25 30.44
N ASP A 401 1.94 -0.24 30.70
CA ASP A 401 1.77 0.66 31.84
C ASP A 401 0.57 1.60 31.67
N VAL A 402 0.23 1.99 30.44
CA VAL A 402 -1.00 2.74 30.12
C VAL A 402 -2.24 1.86 30.31
N TYR A 403 -2.23 0.63 29.82
CA TYR A 403 -3.36 -0.29 29.94
C TYR A 403 -3.71 -0.58 31.41
N SER A 404 -2.69 -0.79 32.23
CA SER A 404 -2.87 -1.02 33.68
C SER A 404 -3.18 0.24 34.49
N GLY A 405 -3.17 1.43 33.89
CA GLY A 405 -3.37 2.70 34.58
C GLY A 405 -2.20 3.13 35.49
N LYS A 406 -1.04 2.49 35.36
CA LYS A 406 0.17 2.77 36.14
C LYS A 406 0.85 4.08 35.75
N THR A 407 0.69 4.51 34.49
CA THR A 407 1.22 5.77 33.97
C THR A 407 0.17 6.53 33.18
N SER A 408 0.29 7.85 33.14
CA SER A 408 -0.53 8.69 32.27
C SER A 408 -0.13 8.50 30.78
N ILE A 409 -1.03 8.82 29.87
CA ILE A 409 -0.74 8.80 28.43
C ILE A 409 0.40 9.78 28.11
N GLU A 410 0.39 10.95 28.74
CA GLU A 410 1.41 11.99 28.51
C GLU A 410 2.79 11.53 28.95
N ASP A 411 2.92 10.96 30.17
CA ASP A 411 4.19 10.44 30.68
C ASP A 411 4.69 9.25 29.85
N ALA A 412 3.78 8.38 29.41
CA ALA A 412 4.11 7.25 28.53
C ALA A 412 4.67 7.74 27.18
N LEU A 413 3.98 8.68 26.53
CA LEU A 413 4.45 9.23 25.24
C LEU A 413 5.74 10.02 25.37
N LYS A 414 5.94 10.75 26.49
CA LYS A 414 7.22 11.40 26.78
C LYS A 414 8.36 10.38 26.87
N LYS A 415 8.15 9.29 27.61
CA LYS A 415 9.13 8.21 27.74
C LYS A 415 9.41 7.54 26.38
N ALA A 416 8.38 7.28 25.58
CA ALA A 416 8.54 6.70 24.23
C ALA A 416 9.33 7.64 23.31
N GLU A 417 9.05 8.95 23.35
CA GLU A 417 9.78 9.95 22.58
C GLU A 417 11.26 10.01 22.95
N GLU A 418 11.57 10.03 24.26
CA GLU A 418 12.95 10.00 24.73
C GLU A 418 13.68 8.72 24.31
N GLN A 419 13.01 7.55 24.37
CA GLN A 419 13.57 6.28 23.91
C GLN A 419 13.87 6.31 22.41
N LEU A 420 12.92 6.75 21.58
CA LEU A 420 13.08 6.85 20.13
C LEU A 420 14.24 7.80 19.78
N ILE A 421 14.27 9.01 20.37
CA ILE A 421 15.33 10.00 20.13
C ILE A 421 16.71 9.44 20.48
N ASN A 422 16.84 8.70 21.58
CA ASN A 422 18.10 8.08 21.98
C ASN A 422 18.51 6.92 21.06
N GLN A 423 17.55 6.20 20.48
CA GLN A 423 17.80 5.11 19.54
C GLN A 423 18.31 5.62 18.18
N ILE A 424 17.71 6.69 17.66
CA ILE A 424 18.03 7.22 16.33
C ILE A 424 19.27 8.15 16.30
N LYS A 425 19.78 8.58 17.46
CA LYS A 425 21.04 9.36 17.56
C LYS A 425 22.29 8.49 17.55
N LYS A 426 22.15 7.18 17.64
CA LYS A 426 23.25 6.20 17.61
C LYS A 426 23.55 5.76 16.18
#